data_724d514ad48fe912239ecf9b3a8e4b89
#
_entry.id   724d514ad48fe912239ecf9b3a8e4b89
#
_cell.length_a   1.000
_cell.length_b   1.000
_cell.length_c   1.000
_cell.angle_alpha   90.00
_cell.angle_beta   90.00
_cell.angle_gamma   90.00
#
_symmetry.space_group_name_H-M   'P 1'
#
loop_
_entity.id
_entity.type
_entity.pdbx_description
1 polymer ?
#
loop_
_entity_poly.entity_id
_entity_poly.type
_entity_poly.pdbx_seq_one_letter_code
_entity_poly.pdbx_strand_id
1 'polypeptide(L)'
;MNKYWRTFLVTAVMISVPLTGCMGKIKYPTYYTLNLAPAIDPPPKSGALVSIAVREFQAPAYLREGPVVYLTSPEEIGFYEYHRWAVDPREAITHAIVERLRASGNFSLVKTYDGQNDVNYVLTGRLDKLNEVDYDGGVKVEVALSAQVIDLHNGKTVWANSASNIAKVEERKVSGVVAQMSSTTDRTIEELLKSLELPPPATVKP
;
A
#
# COMPACT_ATOMS: atom_id res chain seq x y z
N MET A 1 -28.92 8.80 -75.03
CA MET A 1 -28.11 8.89 -73.82
C MET A 1 -28.90 8.23 -72.70
N ASN A 2 -28.45 7.01 -72.28
CA ASN A 2 -29.27 6.06 -71.55
C ASN A 2 -29.59 6.46 -70.13
N LYS A 3 -30.89 6.36 -69.81
CA LYS A 3 -31.49 6.65 -68.49
C LYS A 3 -30.80 5.88 -67.32
N TYR A 4 -30.16 4.76 -67.63
CA TYR A 4 -29.45 3.91 -66.66
C TYR A 4 -28.07 4.42 -66.25
N TRP A 5 -27.43 5.30 -67.03
CA TRP A 5 -26.14 5.87 -66.70
C TRP A 5 -26.23 6.91 -65.53
N ARG A 6 -27.35 7.63 -65.45
CA ARG A 6 -27.58 8.62 -64.39
C ARG A 6 -27.86 7.96 -63.03
N THR A 7 -28.51 6.76 -63.04
CA THR A 7 -28.77 6.02 -61.83
C THR A 7 -27.50 5.33 -61.27
N PHE A 8 -26.58 4.93 -62.16
CA PHE A 8 -25.29 4.33 -61.74
C PHE A 8 -24.33 5.36 -61.10
N LEU A 9 -24.39 6.62 -61.55
CA LEU A 9 -23.55 7.72 -61.02
C LEU A 9 -24.04 8.18 -59.60
N VAL A 10 -25.34 8.10 -59.36
CA VAL A 10 -25.90 8.50 -58.02
C VAL A 10 -25.66 7.39 -56.97
N THR A 11 -25.61 6.14 -57.38
CA THR A 11 -25.35 4.99 -56.46
C THR A 11 -23.85 4.91 -56.08
N ALA A 12 -22.94 5.33 -56.94
CA ALA A 12 -21.50 5.32 -56.65
C ALA A 12 -21.03 6.44 -55.68
N VAL A 13 -21.80 7.52 -55.55
CA VAL A 13 -21.46 8.59 -54.61
C VAL A 13 -21.87 8.33 -53.16
N MET A 14 -22.77 7.36 -52.91
CA MET A 14 -23.27 7.02 -51.58
C MET A 14 -22.37 6.06 -50.77
N ILE A 15 -21.30 5.50 -51.36
CA ILE A 15 -20.46 4.46 -50.69
C ILE A 15 -19.14 5.04 -50.11
N SER A 16 -18.86 6.31 -50.31
CA SER A 16 -17.70 6.94 -49.66
C SER A 16 -18.07 7.62 -48.34
N VAL A 17 -18.63 6.87 -47.39
CA VAL A 17 -18.60 7.28 -45.99
C VAL A 17 -17.18 7.00 -45.49
N PRO A 18 -16.37 8.02 -45.20
CA PRO A 18 -15.07 7.77 -44.60
C PRO A 18 -15.33 7.14 -43.25
N LEU A 19 -14.93 5.89 -43.06
CA LEU A 19 -14.72 5.29 -41.75
C LEU A 19 -13.58 6.09 -41.08
N THR A 20 -13.88 7.26 -40.57
CA THR A 20 -13.04 7.91 -39.59
C THR A 20 -13.09 7.09 -38.34
N GLY A 21 -12.33 5.98 -38.33
CA GLY A 21 -12.05 5.22 -37.14
C GLY A 21 -11.50 6.19 -36.09
N CYS A 22 -12.18 6.32 -34.97
CA CYS A 22 -11.66 7.00 -33.80
C CYS A 22 -10.34 6.31 -33.40
N MET A 23 -9.21 6.80 -33.89
CA MET A 23 -7.88 6.49 -33.39
C MET A 23 -7.74 7.18 -32.02
N GLY A 24 -8.48 6.71 -31.03
CA GLY A 24 -8.27 7.08 -29.63
C GLY A 24 -6.84 6.65 -29.26
N LYS A 25 -6.00 7.58 -28.81
CA LYS A 25 -4.70 7.24 -28.23
C LYS A 25 -4.96 6.26 -27.06
N ILE A 26 -4.45 5.04 -27.18
CA ILE A 26 -4.45 4.08 -26.09
C ILE A 26 -3.61 4.67 -24.96
N LYS A 27 -4.24 4.92 -23.84
CA LYS A 27 -3.58 5.46 -22.65
C LYS A 27 -3.19 4.28 -21.75
N TYR A 28 -1.90 4.06 -21.58
CA TYR A 28 -1.38 3.02 -20.71
C TYR A 28 -1.33 3.49 -19.25
N PRO A 29 -1.56 2.61 -18.28
CA PRO A 29 -1.42 2.97 -16.88
C PRO A 29 0.05 3.19 -16.50
N THR A 30 0.29 4.13 -15.59
CA THR A 30 1.56 4.35 -14.92
C THR A 30 1.55 3.59 -13.59
N TYR A 31 2.61 2.83 -13.34
CA TYR A 31 2.73 2.02 -12.12
C TYR A 31 3.70 2.67 -11.13
N TYR A 32 3.38 2.54 -9.85
CA TYR A 32 4.11 3.10 -8.73
C TYR A 32 4.41 2.04 -7.67
N THR A 33 5.45 2.27 -6.89
CA THR A 33 5.77 1.51 -5.69
C THR A 33 5.91 2.46 -4.51
N LEU A 34 5.60 2.00 -3.30
CA LEU A 34 6.03 2.70 -2.10
C LEU A 34 7.57 2.55 -1.99
N ASN A 35 8.26 3.69 -2.04
CA ASN A 35 9.71 3.74 -1.85
C ASN A 35 10.00 3.98 -0.37
N LEU A 36 10.05 2.89 0.40
CA LEU A 36 10.31 2.91 1.83
C LEU A 36 11.80 2.81 2.09
N ALA A 37 12.28 3.53 3.12
CA ALA A 37 13.69 3.55 3.46
C ALA A 37 14.16 2.15 3.87
N PRO A 38 15.27 1.63 3.29
CA PRO A 38 15.84 0.37 3.70
C PRO A 38 16.34 0.44 5.13
N ALA A 39 16.11 -0.61 5.91
CA ALA A 39 16.69 -0.75 7.22
C ALA A 39 18.02 -1.50 7.11
N ILE A 40 19.02 -1.06 7.88
CA ILE A 40 20.32 -1.76 7.95
C ILE A 40 20.25 -2.73 9.12
N ASP A 41 20.49 -4.02 8.85
CA ASP A 41 20.45 -5.07 9.86
C ASP A 41 21.73 -5.05 10.70
N PRO A 42 21.71 -4.61 11.98
CA PRO A 42 22.79 -4.88 12.91
C PRO A 42 22.73 -6.35 13.35
N PRO A 43 23.82 -6.91 13.84
CA PRO A 43 23.76 -8.21 14.47
C PRO A 43 22.79 -8.18 15.66
N PRO A 44 22.07 -9.29 15.96
CA PRO A 44 21.18 -9.36 17.12
C PRO A 44 21.93 -8.95 18.39
N LYS A 45 21.28 -8.16 19.23
CA LYS A 45 21.83 -7.79 20.54
C LYS A 45 22.08 -9.05 21.37
N SER A 46 23.21 -9.10 22.04
CA SER A 46 23.52 -10.21 22.95
C SER A 46 22.41 -10.35 23.99
N GLY A 47 21.80 -11.54 24.06
CA GLY A 47 20.67 -11.81 24.97
C GLY A 47 19.27 -11.63 24.38
N ALA A 48 19.13 -11.32 23.09
CA ALA A 48 17.82 -11.33 22.43
C ALA A 48 17.26 -12.78 22.43
N LEU A 49 16.20 -13.00 23.22
CA LEU A 49 15.58 -14.33 23.39
C LEU A 49 14.24 -14.46 22.66
N VAL A 50 13.71 -13.36 22.18
CA VAL A 50 12.34 -13.26 21.64
C VAL A 50 12.37 -13.44 20.12
N SER A 51 11.54 -14.33 19.60
CA SER A 51 11.30 -14.48 18.16
C SER A 51 9.91 -13.97 17.79
N ILE A 52 9.82 -13.29 16.63
CA ILE A 52 8.59 -12.69 16.15
C ILE A 52 8.39 -12.96 14.65
N ALA A 53 7.16 -13.26 14.26
CA ALA A 53 6.77 -13.28 12.84
C ALA A 53 5.78 -12.14 12.57
N VAL A 54 5.82 -11.58 11.37
CA VAL A 54 4.90 -10.54 10.91
C VAL A 54 3.95 -11.15 9.89
N ARG A 55 2.65 -11.09 10.19
CA ARG A 55 1.61 -11.49 9.24
C ARG A 55 1.40 -10.38 8.22
N GLU A 56 1.09 -10.74 6.98
CA GLU A 56 0.71 -9.76 5.95
C GLU A 56 -0.39 -8.84 6.47
N PHE A 57 -0.18 -7.53 6.32
CA PHE A 57 -1.11 -6.51 6.76
C PHE A 57 -2.44 -6.63 6.01
N GLN A 58 -3.52 -6.42 6.73
CA GLN A 58 -4.85 -6.31 6.13
C GLN A 58 -5.09 -4.88 5.63
N ALA A 59 -6.10 -4.69 4.77
CA ALA A 59 -6.56 -3.36 4.36
C ALA A 59 -8.04 -3.39 3.98
N PRO A 60 -8.73 -2.25 3.99
CA PRO A 60 -10.05 -2.10 3.40
C PRO A 60 -10.06 -2.50 1.92
N ALA A 61 -11.21 -2.93 1.40
CA ALA A 61 -11.32 -3.43 0.02
C ALA A 61 -10.80 -2.41 -1.01
N TYR A 62 -11.15 -1.14 -0.87
CA TYR A 62 -10.77 -0.08 -1.81
C TYR A 62 -9.25 0.13 -1.95
N LEU A 63 -8.44 -0.16 -0.91
CA LEU A 63 -6.98 -0.10 -0.97
C LEU A 63 -6.34 -1.33 -1.63
N ARG A 64 -7.12 -2.39 -1.89
CA ARG A 64 -6.66 -3.64 -2.51
C ARG A 64 -6.95 -3.74 -4.01
N GLU A 65 -7.64 -2.76 -4.59
CA GLU A 65 -8.05 -2.78 -6.00
C GLU A 65 -6.94 -2.38 -6.97
N GLY A 66 -5.83 -1.86 -6.45
CA GLY A 66 -4.63 -1.52 -7.22
C GLY A 66 -4.50 -0.08 -7.70
N PRO A 67 -5.54 0.72 -7.96
CA PRO A 67 -5.38 2.14 -8.26
C PRO A 67 -4.89 2.95 -7.05
N VAL A 68 -4.22 4.07 -7.32
CA VAL A 68 -3.97 5.09 -6.30
C VAL A 68 -5.29 5.76 -5.94
N VAL A 69 -5.54 5.95 -4.66
CA VAL A 69 -6.83 6.42 -4.10
C VAL A 69 -6.73 7.89 -3.70
N TYR A 70 -7.77 8.65 -3.99
CA TYR A 70 -7.94 10.02 -3.52
C TYR A 70 -9.34 10.24 -2.92
N LEU A 71 -9.45 11.23 -2.03
CA LEU A 71 -10.69 11.65 -1.40
C LEU A 71 -11.02 13.08 -1.83
N THR A 72 -12.22 13.32 -2.30
CA THR A 72 -12.77 14.65 -2.66
C THR A 72 -13.64 15.22 -1.54
N SER A 73 -14.07 14.39 -0.63
CA SER A 73 -14.71 14.70 0.65
C SER A 73 -14.46 13.57 1.66
N PRO A 74 -14.84 13.70 2.94
CA PRO A 74 -14.69 12.61 3.93
C PRO A 74 -15.43 11.33 3.54
N GLU A 75 -16.48 11.42 2.74
CA GLU A 75 -17.37 10.34 2.36
C GLU A 75 -17.15 9.85 0.92
N GLU A 76 -16.41 10.61 0.09
CA GLU A 76 -16.26 10.31 -1.34
C GLU A 76 -14.85 9.84 -1.69
N ILE A 77 -14.77 8.62 -2.19
CA ILE A 77 -13.53 7.97 -2.64
C ILE A 77 -13.48 7.95 -4.16
N GLY A 78 -12.37 8.44 -4.72
CA GLY A 78 -12.05 8.33 -6.13
C GLY A 78 -10.83 7.46 -6.38
N PHE A 79 -10.73 6.96 -7.60
CA PHE A 79 -9.63 6.12 -8.05
C PHE A 79 -8.96 6.75 -9.28
N TYR A 80 -7.65 6.84 -9.26
CA TYR A 80 -6.90 7.26 -10.44
C TYR A 80 -6.93 6.17 -11.51
N GLU A 81 -7.64 6.36 -12.58
CA GLU A 81 -7.85 5.37 -13.65
C GLU A 81 -6.56 4.81 -14.23
N TYR A 82 -5.56 5.69 -14.45
CA TYR A 82 -4.29 5.37 -15.12
C TYR A 82 -3.08 5.38 -14.18
N HIS A 83 -3.27 5.38 -12.85
CA HIS A 83 -2.18 5.36 -11.87
C HIS A 83 -2.43 4.25 -10.86
N ARG A 84 -1.56 3.25 -10.88
CA ARG A 84 -1.76 2.01 -10.13
C ARG A 84 -0.52 1.63 -9.33
N TRP A 85 -0.72 0.88 -8.27
CA TRP A 85 0.35 0.23 -7.56
C TRP A 85 0.89 -0.94 -8.37
N ALA A 86 2.24 -1.04 -8.51
CA ALA A 86 2.92 -2.18 -9.11
C ALA A 86 3.05 -3.34 -8.12
N VAL A 87 3.15 -3.01 -6.85
CA VAL A 87 3.17 -3.94 -5.71
C VAL A 87 2.09 -3.49 -4.74
N ASP A 88 1.36 -4.43 -4.17
CA ASP A 88 0.35 -4.12 -3.15
C ASP A 88 1.00 -3.36 -1.98
N PRO A 89 0.49 -2.18 -1.61
CA PRO A 89 1.04 -1.41 -0.49
C PRO A 89 1.12 -2.19 0.83
N ARG A 90 0.22 -3.16 1.06
CA ARG A 90 0.24 -4.01 2.25
C ARG A 90 1.50 -4.88 2.30
N GLU A 91 1.87 -5.46 1.15
CA GLU A 91 3.08 -6.26 1.01
C GLU A 91 4.32 -5.41 1.27
N ALA A 92 4.41 -4.22 0.65
CA ALA A 92 5.51 -3.29 0.86
C ALA A 92 5.66 -2.87 2.33
N ILE A 93 4.54 -2.54 3.00
CA ILE A 93 4.52 -2.17 4.42
C ILE A 93 4.91 -3.35 5.31
N THR A 94 4.39 -4.54 5.03
CA THR A 94 4.73 -5.77 5.77
C THR A 94 6.24 -6.04 5.71
N HIS A 95 6.81 -5.96 4.50
CA HIS A 95 8.25 -6.14 4.29
C HIS A 95 9.06 -5.09 5.04
N ALA A 96 8.68 -3.81 4.95
CA ALA A 96 9.37 -2.73 5.66
C ALA A 96 9.32 -2.90 7.18
N ILE A 97 8.23 -3.41 7.74
CA ILE A 97 8.12 -3.70 9.17
C ILE A 97 9.04 -4.86 9.56
N VAL A 98 9.09 -5.94 8.76
CA VAL A 98 10.03 -7.06 8.98
C VAL A 98 11.47 -6.55 9.02
N GLU A 99 11.87 -5.72 8.04
CA GLU A 99 13.22 -5.16 7.96
C GLU A 99 13.54 -4.26 9.18
N ARG A 100 12.60 -3.40 9.61
CA ARG A 100 12.81 -2.56 10.79
C ARG A 100 12.89 -3.34 12.09
N LEU A 101 12.10 -4.40 12.24
CA LEU A 101 12.19 -5.27 13.40
C LEU A 101 13.54 -6.01 13.43
N ARG A 102 14.05 -6.47 12.29
CA ARG A 102 15.41 -7.02 12.18
C ARG A 102 16.46 -5.98 12.56
N ALA A 103 16.37 -4.80 11.96
CA ALA A 103 17.30 -3.70 12.20
C ALA A 103 17.29 -3.19 13.64
N SER A 104 16.24 -3.43 14.43
CA SER A 104 16.23 -3.09 15.85
C SER A 104 17.22 -3.90 16.68
N GLY A 105 17.60 -5.10 16.22
CA GLY A 105 18.45 -6.05 16.93
C GLY A 105 17.84 -6.61 18.23
N ASN A 106 16.57 -6.33 18.50
CA ASN A 106 15.91 -6.73 19.74
C ASN A 106 15.36 -8.17 19.72
N PHE A 107 15.37 -8.79 18.54
CA PHE A 107 14.77 -10.11 18.32
C PHE A 107 15.84 -11.12 17.90
N SER A 108 15.73 -12.34 18.41
CA SER A 108 16.59 -13.47 18.01
C SER A 108 16.27 -13.98 16.59
N LEU A 109 15.00 -13.83 16.18
CA LEU A 109 14.50 -14.20 14.86
C LEU A 109 13.36 -13.26 14.49
N VAL A 110 13.40 -12.74 13.26
CA VAL A 110 12.28 -12.01 12.64
C VAL A 110 12.01 -12.61 11.26
N LYS A 111 10.79 -13.04 11.01
CA LYS A 111 10.37 -13.60 9.72
C LYS A 111 8.96 -13.15 9.32
N THR A 112 8.60 -13.34 8.07
CA THR A 112 7.19 -13.29 7.65
C THR A 112 6.47 -14.52 8.20
N TYR A 113 5.23 -14.35 8.65
CA TYR A 113 4.43 -15.44 9.20
C TYR A 113 4.00 -16.42 8.10
N ASP A 114 4.38 -17.67 8.24
CA ASP A 114 4.15 -18.77 7.28
C ASP A 114 3.05 -19.76 7.73
N GLY A 115 2.34 -19.43 8.81
CA GLY A 115 1.33 -20.32 9.42
C GLY A 115 1.88 -21.26 10.48
N GLN A 116 3.19 -21.30 10.71
CA GLN A 116 3.81 -22.16 11.73
C GLN A 116 3.92 -21.43 13.08
N ASN A 117 3.80 -22.19 14.16
CA ASN A 117 3.92 -21.70 15.53
C ASN A 117 5.33 -21.94 16.10
N ASP A 118 6.37 -21.64 15.31
CA ASP A 118 7.77 -21.80 15.65
C ASP A 118 8.43 -20.52 16.18
N VAL A 119 7.64 -19.48 16.42
CA VAL A 119 8.02 -18.20 17.01
C VAL A 119 7.24 -17.92 18.29
N ASN A 120 7.77 -17.04 19.14
CA ASN A 120 7.08 -16.67 20.39
C ASN A 120 5.86 -15.77 20.12
N TYR A 121 6.00 -14.85 19.17
CA TYR A 121 5.03 -13.79 18.93
C TYR A 121 4.67 -13.65 17.46
N VAL A 122 3.44 -13.23 17.19
CA VAL A 122 3.00 -12.81 15.84
C VAL A 122 2.48 -11.39 15.90
N LEU A 123 3.07 -10.51 15.10
CA LEU A 123 2.55 -9.20 14.81
C LEU A 123 1.53 -9.30 13.67
N THR A 124 0.33 -8.80 13.94
CA THR A 124 -0.73 -8.62 12.93
C THR A 124 -1.05 -7.15 12.81
N GLY A 125 -1.27 -6.66 11.60
CA GLY A 125 -1.52 -5.24 11.37
C GLY A 125 -2.51 -4.97 10.26
N ARG A 126 -2.89 -3.70 10.16
CA ARG A 126 -3.80 -3.18 9.16
C ARG A 126 -3.32 -1.85 8.65
N LEU A 127 -3.35 -1.71 7.32
CA LEU A 127 -3.27 -0.43 6.63
C LEU A 127 -4.69 0.16 6.61
N ASP A 128 -4.94 1.12 7.50
CA ASP A 128 -6.27 1.70 7.65
C ASP A 128 -6.53 2.79 6.61
N LYS A 129 -5.49 3.59 6.28
CA LYS A 129 -5.54 4.65 5.28
C LYS A 129 -4.24 4.77 4.50
N LEU A 130 -4.34 4.99 3.20
CA LEU A 130 -3.27 5.37 2.27
C LEU A 130 -3.92 6.16 1.13
N ASN A 131 -4.25 7.40 1.41
CA ASN A 131 -5.07 8.22 0.52
C ASN A 131 -4.41 9.56 0.23
N GLU A 132 -4.61 10.06 -0.98
CA GLU A 132 -4.56 11.50 -1.22
C GLU A 132 -5.86 12.12 -0.67
N VAL A 133 -5.76 13.31 -0.10
CA VAL A 133 -6.86 14.11 0.42
C VAL A 133 -6.86 15.44 -0.33
N ASP A 134 -7.84 15.66 -1.20
CA ASP A 134 -7.97 16.86 -2.05
C ASP A 134 -9.20 17.70 -1.66
N TYR A 135 -9.41 17.86 -0.39
CA TYR A 135 -10.38 18.78 0.18
C TYR A 135 -9.72 19.53 1.34
N ASP A 136 -10.35 20.59 1.83
CA ASP A 136 -9.87 21.36 2.99
C ASP A 136 -8.49 22.04 2.79
N GLY A 137 -8.36 22.82 1.71
CA GLY A 137 -7.28 23.80 1.56
C GLY A 137 -5.98 23.29 0.99
N GLY A 138 -5.99 22.26 0.16
CA GLY A 138 -4.85 21.79 -0.62
C GLY A 138 -4.65 20.28 -0.56
N VAL A 139 -3.82 19.79 -1.46
CA VAL A 139 -3.54 18.35 -1.57
C VAL A 139 -2.67 17.90 -0.40
N LYS A 140 -3.11 16.88 0.29
CA LYS A 140 -2.41 16.22 1.39
C LYS A 140 -2.39 14.71 1.14
N VAL A 141 -1.56 13.98 1.85
CA VAL A 141 -1.65 12.52 1.97
C VAL A 141 -1.96 12.16 3.41
N GLU A 142 -2.77 11.13 3.60
CA GLU A 142 -3.08 10.56 4.90
C GLU A 142 -2.68 9.09 4.91
N VAL A 143 -1.88 8.70 5.91
CA VAL A 143 -1.48 7.32 6.15
C VAL A 143 -1.84 6.95 7.58
N ALA A 144 -2.54 5.84 7.75
CA ALA A 144 -2.88 5.31 9.07
C ALA A 144 -2.62 3.80 9.12
N LEU A 145 -1.97 3.36 10.19
CA LEU A 145 -1.61 1.98 10.46
C LEU A 145 -2.06 1.61 11.88
N SER A 146 -2.51 0.39 12.04
CA SER A 146 -2.75 -0.22 13.35
C SER A 146 -2.12 -1.62 13.40
N ALA A 147 -1.63 -2.02 14.57
CA ALA A 147 -1.03 -3.33 14.76
C ALA A 147 -1.18 -3.82 16.20
N GLN A 148 -1.12 -5.14 16.36
CA GLN A 148 -1.05 -5.82 17.66
C GLN A 148 -0.08 -6.99 17.58
N VAL A 149 0.48 -7.35 18.73
CA VAL A 149 1.32 -8.54 18.90
C VAL A 149 0.59 -9.53 19.80
N ILE A 150 0.52 -10.75 19.31
CA ILE A 150 -0.12 -11.88 19.98
C ILE A 150 0.96 -12.84 20.45
N ASP A 151 0.92 -13.21 21.72
CA ASP A 151 1.71 -14.31 22.28
C ASP A 151 1.11 -15.65 21.83
N LEU A 152 1.86 -16.43 21.06
CA LEU A 152 1.38 -17.70 20.52
C LEU A 152 1.24 -18.81 21.56
N HIS A 153 1.87 -18.66 22.74
CA HIS A 153 1.76 -19.64 23.81
C HIS A 153 0.37 -19.61 24.48
N ASN A 154 -0.20 -18.42 24.64
CA ASN A 154 -1.46 -18.25 25.37
C ASN A 154 -2.58 -17.52 24.61
N GLY A 155 -2.29 -17.07 23.36
CA GLY A 155 -3.23 -16.36 22.52
C GLY A 155 -3.57 -14.93 22.95
N LYS A 156 -2.85 -14.36 23.92
CA LYS A 156 -3.12 -13.02 24.44
C LYS A 156 -2.42 -11.95 23.62
N THR A 157 -3.10 -10.82 23.40
CA THR A 157 -2.46 -9.61 22.91
C THR A 157 -1.58 -9.02 24.00
N VAL A 158 -0.28 -8.88 23.70
CA VAL A 158 0.71 -8.34 24.64
C VAL A 158 1.13 -6.92 24.32
N TRP A 159 0.84 -6.45 23.11
CA TRP A 159 1.06 -5.09 22.66
C TRP A 159 0.06 -4.74 21.56
N ALA A 160 -0.39 -3.49 21.55
CA ALA A 160 -1.18 -2.93 20.48
C ALA A 160 -0.91 -1.43 20.36
N ASN A 161 -0.84 -0.93 19.14
CA ASN A 161 -0.64 0.49 18.86
C ASN A 161 -1.27 0.88 17.52
N SER A 162 -1.46 2.18 17.33
CA SER A 162 -1.85 2.79 16.06
C SER A 162 -1.13 4.10 15.85
N ALA A 163 -0.82 4.42 14.60
CA ALA A 163 -0.21 5.68 14.21
C ALA A 163 -0.92 6.23 12.96
N SER A 164 -1.06 7.56 12.90
CA SER A 164 -1.66 8.24 11.75
C SER A 164 -0.93 9.54 11.50
N ASN A 165 -0.55 9.75 10.23
CA ASN A 165 0.15 10.94 9.78
C ASN A 165 -0.53 11.56 8.57
N ILE A 166 -0.58 12.89 8.58
CA ILE A 166 -1.03 13.70 7.45
C ILE A 166 0.14 14.59 7.02
N ALA A 167 0.40 14.67 5.73
CA ALA A 167 1.45 15.50 5.17
C ALA A 167 0.97 16.24 3.93
N LYS A 168 1.41 17.50 3.77
CA LYS A 168 1.09 18.32 2.61
C LYS A 168 1.88 17.85 1.40
N VAL A 169 1.26 17.89 0.23
CA VAL A 169 1.89 17.57 -1.05
C VAL A 169 2.36 18.87 -1.71
N GLU A 170 3.65 18.99 -1.99
CA GLU A 170 4.23 20.16 -2.65
C GLU A 170 3.99 20.13 -4.16
N GLU A 171 4.15 18.97 -4.78
CA GLU A 171 3.97 18.78 -6.23
C GLU A 171 2.65 18.09 -6.51
N ARG A 172 1.69 18.80 -7.14
CA ARG A 172 0.35 18.32 -7.48
C ARG A 172 0.29 17.29 -8.63
N LYS A 173 1.35 16.53 -8.86
CA LYS A 173 1.36 15.37 -9.76
C LYS A 173 1.22 14.09 -8.96
N VAL A 174 0.65 13.07 -9.55
CA VAL A 174 0.49 11.76 -8.86
C VAL A 174 1.84 11.19 -8.41
N SER A 175 2.92 11.44 -9.17
CA SER A 175 4.28 11.08 -8.72
C SER A 175 4.69 11.78 -7.42
N GLY A 176 4.36 13.06 -7.27
CA GLY A 176 4.62 13.83 -6.04
C GLY A 176 3.75 13.33 -4.87
N VAL A 177 2.48 13.01 -5.14
CA VAL A 177 1.58 12.38 -4.16
C VAL A 177 2.15 11.05 -3.67
N VAL A 178 2.58 10.17 -4.57
CA VAL A 178 3.16 8.87 -4.22
C VAL A 178 4.49 9.01 -3.45
N ALA A 179 5.34 9.96 -3.83
CA ALA A 179 6.56 10.26 -3.09
C ALA A 179 6.24 10.72 -1.65
N GLN A 180 5.22 11.56 -1.48
CA GLN A 180 4.77 11.99 -0.16
C GLN A 180 4.10 10.84 0.61
N MET A 181 3.34 9.96 -0.06
CA MET A 181 2.80 8.73 0.54
C MET A 181 3.94 7.85 1.09
N SER A 182 5.03 7.67 0.33
CA SER A 182 6.18 6.88 0.76
C SER A 182 6.81 7.44 2.03
N SER A 183 7.17 8.73 2.04
CA SER A 183 7.80 9.36 3.21
C SER A 183 6.88 9.41 4.43
N THR A 184 5.58 9.60 4.21
CA THR A 184 4.59 9.60 5.30
C THR A 184 4.39 8.19 5.86
N THR A 185 4.42 7.15 5.00
CA THR A 185 4.35 5.75 5.42
C THR A 185 5.56 5.37 6.27
N ASP A 186 6.76 5.78 5.88
CA ASP A 186 7.99 5.56 6.67
C ASP A 186 7.85 6.10 8.08
N ARG A 187 7.44 7.36 8.21
CA ARG A 187 7.20 8.01 9.51
C ARG A 187 6.14 7.28 10.31
N THR A 188 5.04 6.89 9.66
CA THR A 188 3.93 6.19 10.33
C THR A 188 4.37 4.83 10.87
N ILE A 189 5.22 4.09 10.13
CA ILE A 189 5.78 2.82 10.61
C ILE A 189 6.72 3.05 11.81
N GLU A 190 7.57 4.08 11.76
CA GLU A 190 8.46 4.43 12.88
C GLU A 190 7.67 4.76 14.15
N GLU A 191 6.63 5.57 14.04
CA GLU A 191 5.76 5.92 15.16
C GLU A 191 4.99 4.71 15.68
N LEU A 192 4.48 3.86 14.79
CA LEU A 192 3.77 2.63 15.15
C LEU A 192 4.66 1.72 16.02
N LEU A 193 5.91 1.50 15.59
CA LEU A 193 6.83 0.57 16.25
C LEU A 193 7.58 1.17 17.45
N LYS A 194 7.54 2.48 17.66
CA LYS A 194 8.31 3.20 18.71
C LYS A 194 8.09 2.65 20.12
N SER A 195 6.88 2.20 20.43
CA SER A 195 6.51 1.68 21.75
C SER A 195 6.56 0.14 21.83
N LEU A 196 7.13 -0.52 20.81
CA LEU A 196 7.13 -1.99 20.76
C LEU A 196 8.17 -2.55 21.72
N GLU A 197 7.70 -2.96 22.88
CA GLU A 197 8.44 -3.71 23.89
C GLU A 197 7.69 -5.00 24.18
N LEU A 198 8.35 -6.14 24.08
CA LEU A 198 7.74 -7.44 24.34
C LEU A 198 8.33 -8.07 25.60
N PRO A 199 7.50 -8.70 26.45
CA PRO A 199 7.99 -9.43 27.59
C PRO A 199 8.87 -10.61 27.13
N PRO A 200 9.77 -11.11 28.00
CA PRO A 200 10.47 -12.36 27.71
C PRO A 200 9.46 -13.50 27.54
N PRO A 201 9.74 -14.49 26.68
CA PRO A 201 8.85 -15.63 26.49
C PRO A 201 8.63 -16.34 27.82
N ALA A 202 7.39 -16.77 28.07
CA ALA A 202 7.08 -17.55 29.26
C ALA A 202 7.97 -18.79 29.27
N THR A 203 8.79 -18.93 30.29
CA THR A 203 9.58 -20.14 30.50
C THR A 203 8.60 -21.30 30.72
N VAL A 204 8.54 -22.22 29.77
CA VAL A 204 7.87 -23.51 29.99
C VAL A 204 8.58 -24.17 31.15
N LYS A 205 7.95 -24.17 32.33
CA LYS A 205 8.42 -25.02 33.42
C LYS A 205 8.30 -26.47 32.95
N PRO A 206 9.34 -27.26 33.04
CA PRO A 206 9.30 -28.68 32.66
C PRO A 206 8.28 -29.47 33.50
#